data_866e07c46489ee9fcb4aa382cf20bf58
#
_entry.id   866e07c46489ee9fcb4aa382cf20bf58
#
_cell.length_a   1.000
_cell.length_b   1.000
_cell.length_c   1.000
_cell.angle_alpha   90.00
_cell.angle_beta   90.00
_cell.angle_gamma   90.00
#
_symmetry.space_group_name_H-M   'P 1'
#
loop_
_entity.id
_entity.type
_entity.pdbx_description
1 polymer ?
#
loop_
_entity_poly.entity_id
_entity_poly.type
_entity_poly.pdbx_seq_one_letter_code
_entity_poly.pdbx_strand_id
1 'polypeptide(L)'
;MDEEILIGLTSVLALGISAQWLAWRTKLPAILVLLAVGIIAGPVTGLLDPDHLMGDLLSPFVSISVAIILFEGGLSLRMSEFKKIGGVVVKLITFGIVITWALAAIASFYLLDLGLEISVLFGAILIVTGPTVIIPLLRQVRPTETAGSVLKWEGIVNDPIGAMMSVLVFEIIIAGGFGSISGKAGMVIITTIIYGTFFGGLGAGVLYFMMKKH
;
A
#
# COMPACT_ATOMS: atom_id res chain seq x y z
N MET A 1 0.05 29.60 14.93
CA MET A 1 0.11 28.18 14.60
C MET A 1 -1.22 27.60 14.98
N ASP A 2 -2.32 28.03 14.77
CA ASP A 2 -2.69 26.89 15.40
C ASP A 2 -4.17 26.58 15.61
N GLU A 3 -5.04 27.52 15.42
CA GLU A 3 -6.47 27.20 15.38
C GLU A 3 -6.84 26.47 14.06
N GLU A 4 -6.28 26.88 12.95
CA GLU A 4 -6.54 26.25 11.63
C GLU A 4 -6.02 24.81 11.57
N ILE A 5 -4.82 24.54 12.08
CA ILE A 5 -4.26 23.19 12.16
C ILE A 5 -5.09 22.31 13.10
N LEU A 6 -5.45 22.85 14.25
CA LEU A 6 -6.27 22.11 15.23
C LEU A 6 -7.65 21.79 14.66
N ILE A 7 -8.30 22.77 14.00
CA ILE A 7 -9.60 22.57 13.34
C ILE A 7 -9.45 21.56 12.21
N GLY A 8 -8.41 21.68 11.39
CA GLY A 8 -8.15 20.74 10.30
C GLY A 8 -7.96 19.30 10.79
N LEU A 9 -7.07 19.08 11.74
CA LEU A 9 -6.83 17.74 12.32
C LEU A 9 -8.08 17.17 13.01
N THR A 10 -8.82 18.01 13.72
CA THR A 10 -10.08 17.60 14.34
C THR A 10 -11.13 17.23 13.29
N SER A 11 -11.18 17.98 12.18
CA SER A 11 -12.06 17.69 11.05
C SER A 11 -11.70 16.37 10.36
N VAL A 12 -10.43 16.07 10.17
CA VAL A 12 -9.96 14.78 9.63
C VAL A 12 -10.44 13.62 10.51
N LEU A 13 -10.27 13.73 11.84
CA LEU A 13 -10.73 12.71 12.79
C LEU A 13 -12.25 12.57 12.79
N ALA A 14 -12.98 13.69 12.82
CA ALA A 14 -14.43 13.68 12.81
C ALA A 14 -15.02 13.08 11.52
N LEU A 15 -14.46 13.45 10.36
CA LEU A 15 -14.85 12.87 9.07
C LEU A 15 -14.49 11.40 8.98
N GLY A 16 -13.30 11.00 9.47
CA GLY A 16 -12.87 9.61 9.50
C GLY A 16 -13.82 8.74 10.34
N ILE A 17 -14.16 9.17 11.56
CA ILE A 17 -15.10 8.47 12.43
C ILE A 17 -16.50 8.41 11.80
N SER A 18 -16.97 9.52 11.21
CA SER A 18 -18.27 9.57 10.56
C SER A 18 -18.35 8.65 9.34
N ALA A 19 -17.28 8.62 8.52
CA ALA A 19 -17.15 7.71 7.38
C ALA A 19 -17.14 6.24 7.82
N GLN A 20 -16.42 5.92 8.88
CA GLN A 20 -16.38 4.58 9.46
C GLN A 20 -17.76 4.15 9.97
N TRP A 21 -18.48 5.03 10.66
CA TRP A 21 -19.84 4.78 11.11
C TRP A 21 -20.81 4.58 9.93
N LEU A 22 -20.70 5.41 8.89
CA LEU A 22 -21.51 5.28 7.67
C LEU A 22 -21.23 3.95 6.96
N ALA A 23 -19.97 3.55 6.83
CA ALA A 23 -19.58 2.27 6.27
C ALA A 23 -20.20 1.09 7.02
N TRP A 24 -20.14 1.13 8.35
CA TRP A 24 -20.77 0.11 9.19
C TRP A 24 -22.30 0.04 8.97
N ARG A 25 -22.97 1.19 8.91
CA ARG A 25 -24.41 1.26 8.71
C ARG A 25 -24.86 0.81 7.32
N THR A 26 -24.09 1.14 6.29
CA THR A 26 -24.38 0.78 4.88
C THR A 26 -23.87 -0.60 4.50
N LYS A 27 -23.11 -1.26 5.39
CA LYS A 27 -22.44 -2.55 5.13
C LYS A 27 -21.45 -2.48 3.95
N LEU A 28 -20.93 -1.30 3.66
CA LEU A 28 -19.88 -1.10 2.66
C LEU A 28 -18.50 -1.26 3.30
N PRO A 29 -17.48 -1.66 2.53
CA PRO A 29 -16.09 -1.63 3.02
C PRO A 29 -15.69 -0.23 3.48
N ALA A 30 -15.19 -0.12 4.71
CA ALA A 30 -14.86 1.18 5.32
C ALA A 30 -13.90 2.00 4.46
N ILE A 31 -12.96 1.35 3.78
CA ILE A 31 -11.96 2.02 2.94
C ILE A 31 -12.60 2.77 1.77
N LEU A 32 -13.66 2.23 1.16
CA LEU A 32 -14.38 2.91 0.07
C LEU A 32 -15.04 4.18 0.55
N VAL A 33 -15.70 4.13 1.71
CA VAL A 33 -16.39 5.30 2.27
C VAL A 33 -15.37 6.34 2.75
N LEU A 34 -14.28 5.91 3.40
CA LEU A 34 -13.20 6.81 3.80
C LEU A 34 -12.56 7.51 2.61
N LEU A 35 -12.28 6.76 1.53
CA LEU A 35 -11.71 7.32 0.30
C LEU A 35 -12.67 8.34 -0.34
N ALA A 36 -13.95 7.98 -0.47
CA ALA A 36 -14.97 8.88 -1.03
C ALA A 36 -15.10 10.17 -0.21
N VAL A 37 -15.18 10.05 1.12
CA VAL A 37 -15.25 11.21 2.02
C VAL A 37 -13.96 12.05 1.94
N GLY A 38 -12.78 11.42 1.86
CA GLY A 38 -11.51 12.12 1.69
C GLY A 38 -11.42 12.89 0.37
N ILE A 39 -11.86 12.29 -0.74
CA ILE A 39 -11.90 12.96 -2.05
C ILE A 39 -12.88 14.14 -2.03
N ILE A 40 -14.04 13.97 -1.42
CA ILE A 40 -15.03 15.04 -1.32
C ILE A 40 -14.50 16.18 -0.45
N ALA A 41 -13.96 15.88 0.73
CA ALA A 41 -13.48 16.89 1.66
C ALA A 41 -12.19 17.59 1.20
N GLY A 42 -11.33 16.91 0.46
CA GLY A 42 -10.10 17.46 -0.11
C GLY A 42 -10.31 18.06 -1.49
N PRO A 43 -9.99 17.32 -2.57
CA PRO A 43 -9.92 17.86 -3.94
C PRO A 43 -11.23 18.46 -4.46
N VAL A 44 -12.41 17.97 -4.03
CA VAL A 44 -13.69 18.42 -4.54
C VAL A 44 -14.17 19.70 -3.87
N THR A 45 -14.10 19.77 -2.55
CA THR A 45 -14.64 20.93 -1.78
C THR A 45 -13.56 21.89 -1.31
N GLY A 46 -12.29 21.46 -1.28
CA GLY A 46 -11.18 22.26 -0.74
C GLY A 46 -11.28 22.50 0.77
N LEU A 47 -12.14 21.77 1.49
CA LEU A 47 -12.31 21.92 2.94
C LEU A 47 -11.08 21.45 3.73
N LEU A 48 -10.38 20.46 3.20
CA LEU A 48 -9.18 19.88 3.79
C LEU A 48 -8.04 19.91 2.78
N ASP A 49 -6.99 20.60 3.12
CA ASP A 49 -5.73 20.58 2.39
C ASP A 49 -4.65 19.98 3.30
N PRO A 50 -4.30 18.70 3.11
CA PRO A 50 -3.31 18.02 3.95
C PRO A 50 -1.92 18.67 3.88
N ASP A 51 -1.53 19.21 2.71
CA ASP A 51 -0.24 19.86 2.53
C ASP A 51 -0.18 21.16 3.33
N HIS A 52 -1.25 21.95 3.31
CA HIS A 52 -1.35 23.17 4.11
C HIS A 52 -1.42 22.87 5.62
N LEU A 53 -2.13 21.80 6.01
CA LEU A 53 -2.31 21.44 7.43
C LEU A 53 -1.05 20.85 8.07
N MET A 54 -0.32 20.01 7.35
CA MET A 54 0.80 19.26 7.91
C MET A 54 2.16 19.65 7.33
N GLY A 55 2.20 20.33 6.19
CA GLY A 55 3.43 20.75 5.53
C GLY A 55 4.43 19.59 5.40
N ASP A 56 5.67 19.85 5.81
CA ASP A 56 6.76 18.86 5.76
C ASP A 56 6.52 17.61 6.64
N LEU A 57 5.57 17.65 7.57
CA LEU A 57 5.23 16.50 8.43
C LEU A 57 4.29 15.51 7.74
N LEU A 58 3.64 15.86 6.64
CA LEU A 58 2.70 14.99 5.95
C LEU A 58 3.38 13.69 5.48
N SER A 59 4.50 13.82 4.78
CA SER A 59 5.23 12.66 4.24
C SER A 59 5.76 11.71 5.33
N PRO A 60 6.44 12.18 6.40
CA PRO A 60 6.82 11.32 7.52
C PRO A 60 5.62 10.66 8.22
N PHE A 61 4.52 11.39 8.41
CA PHE A 61 3.32 10.86 9.06
C PHE A 61 2.68 9.75 8.24
N VAL A 62 2.54 9.95 6.92
CA VAL A 62 2.04 8.91 6.01
C VAL A 62 2.96 7.70 6.02
N SER A 63 4.28 7.91 5.95
CA SER A 63 5.27 6.83 5.95
C SER A 63 5.20 5.96 7.21
N ILE A 64 5.09 6.58 8.39
CA ILE A 64 4.94 5.87 9.66
C ILE A 64 3.60 5.12 9.69
N SER A 65 2.52 5.73 9.24
CA SER A 65 1.20 5.10 9.20
C SER A 65 1.20 3.86 8.31
N VAL A 66 1.79 3.95 7.11
CA VAL A 66 1.96 2.82 6.20
C VAL A 66 2.83 1.72 6.84
N ALA A 67 3.93 2.10 7.49
CA ALA A 67 4.80 1.13 8.16
C ALA A 67 4.06 0.36 9.27
N ILE A 68 3.21 1.02 10.05
CA ILE A 68 2.39 0.37 11.10
C ILE A 68 1.39 -0.61 10.46
N ILE A 69 0.73 -0.21 9.36
CA ILE A 69 -0.23 -1.06 8.64
C ILE A 69 0.46 -2.31 8.08
N LEU A 70 1.62 -2.13 7.45
CA LEU A 70 2.41 -3.25 6.91
C LEU A 70 2.90 -4.19 8.03
N PHE A 71 3.30 -3.63 9.16
CA PHE A 71 3.69 -4.40 10.34
C PHE A 71 2.52 -5.23 10.89
N GLU A 72 1.34 -4.64 11.07
CA GLU A 72 0.12 -5.36 11.48
C GLU A 72 -0.24 -6.46 10.49
N GLY A 73 -0.20 -6.14 9.19
CA GLY A 73 -0.38 -7.11 8.12
C GLY A 73 0.59 -8.29 8.25
N GLY A 74 1.88 -7.99 8.39
CA GLY A 74 2.93 -9.00 8.55
C GLY A 74 2.71 -9.91 9.77
N LEU A 75 2.32 -9.34 10.92
CA LEU A 75 2.00 -10.12 12.13
C LEU A 75 0.82 -11.07 11.95
N SER A 76 -0.08 -10.78 11.03
CA SER A 76 -1.24 -11.64 10.74
C SER A 76 -0.89 -12.90 9.95
N LEU A 77 0.31 -12.97 9.34
CA LEU A 77 0.77 -14.08 8.52
C LEU A 77 1.23 -15.26 9.39
N ARG A 78 0.76 -16.45 9.05
CA ARG A 78 1.14 -17.70 9.74
C ARG A 78 1.95 -18.60 8.82
N MET A 79 3.17 -18.93 9.20
CA MET A 79 4.05 -19.82 8.42
C MET A 79 3.44 -21.22 8.18
N SER A 80 2.54 -21.68 9.04
CA SER A 80 1.78 -22.92 8.84
C SER A 80 0.82 -22.86 7.64
N GLU A 81 0.24 -21.69 7.38
CA GLU A 81 -0.58 -21.44 6.19
C GLU A 81 0.31 -21.45 4.94
N PHE A 82 1.44 -20.74 4.97
CA PHE A 82 2.38 -20.66 3.85
C PHE A 82 2.87 -22.03 3.38
N LYS A 83 3.15 -22.94 4.29
CA LYS A 83 3.56 -24.31 3.93
C LYS A 83 2.53 -25.04 3.04
N LYS A 84 1.26 -24.70 3.15
CA LYS A 84 0.17 -25.33 2.37
C LYS A 84 -0.07 -24.63 1.03
N ILE A 85 0.06 -23.30 0.99
CA ILE A 85 -0.35 -22.48 -0.16
C ILE A 85 0.82 -21.76 -0.86
N GLY A 86 2.05 -21.86 -0.32
CA GLY A 86 3.20 -21.07 -0.76
C GLY A 86 3.49 -21.19 -2.26
N GLY A 87 3.30 -22.36 -2.86
CA GLY A 87 3.49 -22.54 -4.31
C GLY A 87 2.53 -21.67 -5.15
N VAL A 88 1.29 -21.46 -4.69
CA VAL A 88 0.31 -20.60 -5.35
C VAL A 88 0.67 -19.12 -5.11
N VAL A 89 0.97 -18.77 -3.85
CA VAL A 89 1.37 -17.40 -3.48
C VAL A 89 2.59 -16.95 -4.28
N VAL A 90 3.65 -17.76 -4.34
CA VAL A 90 4.86 -17.43 -5.10
C VAL A 90 4.55 -17.21 -6.58
N LYS A 91 3.70 -18.03 -7.20
CA LYS A 91 3.29 -17.81 -8.59
C LYS A 91 2.53 -16.50 -8.77
N LEU A 92 1.68 -16.13 -7.82
CA LEU A 92 0.92 -14.86 -7.88
C LEU A 92 1.83 -13.67 -7.74
N ILE A 93 2.75 -13.66 -6.76
CA ILE A 93 3.66 -12.54 -6.53
C ILE A 93 4.84 -12.46 -7.53
N THR A 94 4.98 -13.42 -8.42
CA THR A 94 5.97 -13.40 -9.51
C THR A 94 5.27 -13.23 -10.86
N PHE A 95 4.72 -14.30 -11.39
CA PHE A 95 4.06 -14.28 -12.71
C PHE A 95 2.79 -13.41 -12.70
N GLY A 96 2.00 -13.46 -11.61
CA GLY A 96 0.79 -12.65 -11.48
C GLY A 96 1.10 -11.15 -11.56
N ILE A 97 2.10 -10.70 -10.82
CA ILE A 97 2.55 -9.30 -10.83
C ILE A 97 2.97 -8.88 -12.25
N VAL A 98 3.85 -9.64 -12.90
CA VAL A 98 4.34 -9.31 -14.25
C VAL A 98 3.21 -9.24 -15.27
N ILE A 99 2.29 -10.20 -15.25
CA ILE A 99 1.15 -10.23 -16.16
C ILE A 99 0.22 -9.05 -15.90
N THR A 100 -0.12 -8.79 -14.65
CA THR A 100 -1.01 -7.68 -14.27
C THR A 100 -0.38 -6.34 -14.65
N TRP A 101 0.90 -6.16 -14.36
CA TRP A 101 1.65 -4.96 -14.75
C TRP A 101 1.64 -4.74 -16.26
N ALA A 102 2.01 -5.76 -17.03
CA ALA A 102 2.03 -5.66 -18.49
C ALA A 102 0.64 -5.36 -19.07
N LEU A 103 -0.40 -6.06 -18.61
CA LEU A 103 -1.77 -5.83 -19.08
C LEU A 103 -2.27 -4.44 -18.70
N ALA A 104 -2.02 -3.97 -17.47
CA ALA A 104 -2.42 -2.65 -17.02
C ALA A 104 -1.66 -1.54 -17.80
N ALA A 105 -0.36 -1.71 -18.04
CA ALA A 105 0.42 -0.78 -18.83
C ALA A 105 -0.06 -0.72 -20.31
N ILE A 106 -0.33 -1.87 -20.91
CA ILE A 106 -0.86 -1.97 -22.28
C ILE A 106 -2.25 -1.32 -22.35
N ALA A 107 -3.13 -1.64 -21.41
CA ALA A 107 -4.47 -1.07 -21.37
C ALA A 107 -4.44 0.44 -21.21
N SER A 108 -3.63 0.97 -20.31
CA SER A 108 -3.52 2.42 -20.12
C SER A 108 -2.91 3.13 -21.33
N PHE A 109 -1.96 2.51 -22.02
CA PHE A 109 -1.38 3.05 -23.25
C PHE A 109 -2.42 3.18 -24.37
N TYR A 110 -3.21 2.13 -24.61
CA TYR A 110 -4.16 2.12 -25.73
C TYR A 110 -5.54 2.69 -25.41
N LEU A 111 -6.02 2.58 -24.16
CA LEU A 111 -7.36 3.03 -23.80
C LEU A 111 -7.38 4.45 -23.22
N LEU A 112 -6.32 4.86 -22.55
CA LEU A 112 -6.24 6.17 -21.90
C LEU A 112 -5.31 7.13 -22.66
N ASP A 113 -4.69 6.67 -23.77
CA ASP A 113 -3.76 7.44 -24.58
C ASP A 113 -2.61 8.07 -23.76
N LEU A 114 -2.18 7.38 -22.73
CA LEU A 114 -1.06 7.80 -21.90
C LEU A 114 0.27 7.46 -22.63
N GLY A 115 1.23 8.34 -22.51
CA GLY A 115 2.59 8.05 -23.02
C GLY A 115 3.15 6.77 -22.39
N LEU A 116 4.09 6.10 -23.09
CA LEU A 116 4.63 4.80 -22.67
C LEU A 116 5.14 4.80 -21.21
N GLU A 117 5.88 5.83 -20.82
CA GLU A 117 6.47 5.95 -19.49
C GLU A 117 5.40 6.03 -18.40
N ILE A 118 4.39 6.88 -18.63
CA ILE A 118 3.26 7.03 -17.69
C ILE A 118 2.43 5.76 -17.65
N SER A 119 2.23 5.06 -18.77
CA SER A 119 1.50 3.80 -18.82
C SER A 119 2.20 2.69 -18.03
N VAL A 120 3.53 2.62 -18.13
CA VAL A 120 4.32 1.65 -17.34
C VAL A 120 4.27 1.97 -15.86
N LEU A 121 4.33 3.26 -15.49
CA LEU A 121 4.17 3.71 -14.09
C LEU A 121 2.77 3.40 -13.56
N PHE A 122 1.74 3.72 -14.33
CA PHE A 122 0.36 3.43 -13.96
C PHE A 122 0.13 1.93 -13.74
N GLY A 123 0.66 1.10 -14.63
CA GLY A 123 0.65 -0.34 -14.45
C GLY A 123 1.35 -0.79 -13.17
N ALA A 124 2.50 -0.21 -12.82
CA ALA A 124 3.23 -0.53 -11.59
C ALA A 124 2.44 -0.14 -10.33
N ILE A 125 1.70 0.96 -10.36
CA ILE A 125 0.82 1.36 -9.26
C ILE A 125 -0.35 0.38 -9.12
N LEU A 126 -0.92 -0.07 -10.22
CA LEU A 126 -2.10 -0.93 -10.22
C LEU A 126 -1.84 -2.38 -9.76
N ILE A 127 -0.59 -2.83 -9.71
CA ILE A 127 -0.27 -4.16 -9.15
C ILE A 127 -0.34 -4.19 -7.63
N VAL A 128 -0.36 -3.04 -6.96
CA VAL A 128 -0.40 -2.97 -5.50
C VAL A 128 -1.73 -3.51 -4.99
N THR A 129 -1.65 -4.53 -4.15
CA THR A 129 -2.78 -5.07 -3.38
C THR A 129 -2.43 -4.98 -1.91
N GLY A 130 -3.22 -4.21 -1.14
CA GLY A 130 -2.86 -3.92 0.25
C GLY A 130 -3.72 -4.66 1.28
N PRO A 131 -3.16 -5.00 2.45
CA PRO A 131 -3.86 -5.68 3.53
C PRO A 131 -5.04 -4.88 4.08
N THR A 132 -4.98 -3.56 4.02
CA THR A 132 -6.03 -2.64 4.45
C THR A 132 -7.34 -2.80 3.70
N VAL A 133 -7.27 -3.24 2.45
CA VAL A 133 -8.44 -3.51 1.61
C VAL A 133 -8.82 -4.99 1.69
N ILE A 134 -7.83 -5.88 1.56
CA ILE A 134 -8.06 -7.32 1.47
C ILE A 134 -8.63 -7.89 2.77
N ILE A 135 -8.10 -7.52 3.93
CA ILE A 135 -8.55 -8.10 5.22
C ILE A 135 -10.04 -7.79 5.52
N PRO A 136 -10.51 -6.52 5.42
CA PRO A 136 -11.94 -6.23 5.58
C PRO A 136 -12.82 -6.93 4.54
N LEU A 137 -12.36 -7.00 3.29
CA LEU A 137 -13.10 -7.66 2.22
C LEU A 137 -13.26 -9.17 2.46
N LEU A 138 -12.20 -9.85 2.92
CA LEU A 138 -12.27 -11.26 3.30
C LEU A 138 -13.25 -11.53 4.43
N ARG A 139 -13.36 -10.61 5.40
CA ARG A 139 -14.34 -10.72 6.49
C ARG A 139 -15.78 -10.58 5.99
N GLN A 140 -16.00 -9.81 4.94
CA GLN A 140 -17.30 -9.58 4.36
C GLN A 140 -17.73 -10.70 3.41
N VAL A 141 -16.85 -11.11 2.49
CA VAL A 141 -17.11 -12.14 1.46
C VAL A 141 -17.06 -13.54 2.02
N ARG A 142 -16.24 -13.77 3.06
CA ARG A 142 -16.05 -15.09 3.72
C ARG A 142 -15.74 -16.21 2.72
N PRO A 143 -14.65 -16.10 1.93
CA PRO A 143 -14.26 -17.16 1.02
C PRO A 143 -13.84 -18.43 1.77
N THR A 144 -13.55 -19.51 1.03
CA THR A 144 -12.96 -20.70 1.63
C THR A 144 -11.66 -20.38 2.36
N GLU A 145 -11.31 -21.14 3.39
CA GLU A 145 -10.10 -20.91 4.20
C GLU A 145 -8.83 -20.84 3.32
N THR A 146 -8.71 -21.72 2.34
CA THR A 146 -7.58 -21.75 1.42
C THR A 146 -7.51 -20.50 0.56
N ALA A 147 -8.62 -20.08 -0.06
CA ALA A 147 -8.67 -18.87 -0.87
C ALA A 147 -8.42 -17.61 -0.02
N GLY A 148 -8.99 -17.55 1.18
CA GLY A 148 -8.75 -16.46 2.12
C GLY A 148 -7.28 -16.34 2.52
N SER A 149 -6.63 -17.47 2.80
CA SER A 149 -5.20 -17.49 3.13
C SER A 149 -4.33 -17.06 1.94
N VAL A 150 -4.62 -17.53 0.71
CA VAL A 150 -3.89 -17.12 -0.50
C VAL A 150 -3.99 -15.63 -0.72
N LEU A 151 -5.22 -15.07 -0.71
CA LEU A 151 -5.44 -13.64 -0.93
C LEU A 151 -4.80 -12.77 0.16
N LYS A 152 -4.86 -13.22 1.42
CA LYS A 152 -4.21 -12.53 2.53
C LYS A 152 -2.69 -12.47 2.36
N TRP A 153 -2.06 -13.61 2.04
CA TRP A 153 -0.62 -13.67 1.82
C TRP A 153 -0.19 -12.87 0.59
N GLU A 154 -0.91 -13.00 -0.50
CA GLU A 154 -0.66 -12.24 -1.72
C GLU A 154 -0.74 -10.74 -1.43
N GLY A 155 -1.85 -10.24 -0.85
CA GLY A 155 -2.04 -8.82 -0.60
C GLY A 155 -1.04 -8.21 0.38
N ILE A 156 -0.53 -8.96 1.36
CA ILE A 156 0.46 -8.44 2.30
C ILE A 156 1.87 -8.42 1.68
N VAL A 157 2.24 -9.46 0.92
CA VAL A 157 3.57 -9.55 0.33
C VAL A 157 3.68 -8.69 -0.93
N ASN A 158 2.60 -8.58 -1.70
CA ASN A 158 2.57 -7.80 -2.93
C ASN A 158 2.63 -6.28 -2.70
N ASP A 159 2.06 -5.79 -1.59
CA ASP A 159 2.01 -4.36 -1.27
C ASP A 159 3.41 -3.69 -1.27
N PRO A 160 4.39 -4.15 -0.48
CA PRO A 160 5.74 -3.58 -0.54
C PRO A 160 6.43 -3.79 -1.89
N ILE A 161 6.17 -4.91 -2.59
CA ILE A 161 6.76 -5.17 -3.91
C ILE A 161 6.23 -4.15 -4.93
N GLY A 162 4.92 -3.95 -4.97
CA GLY A 162 4.30 -3.00 -5.89
C GLY A 162 4.70 -1.56 -5.61
N ALA A 163 4.76 -1.16 -4.33
CA ALA A 163 5.25 0.15 -3.94
C ALA A 163 6.70 0.38 -4.40
N MET A 164 7.60 -0.58 -4.19
CA MET A 164 8.99 -0.50 -4.67
C MET A 164 9.07 -0.41 -6.19
N MET A 165 8.29 -1.21 -6.92
CA MET A 165 8.25 -1.18 -8.39
C MET A 165 7.76 0.17 -8.91
N SER A 166 6.74 0.76 -8.28
CA SER A 166 6.21 2.07 -8.66
C SER A 166 7.24 3.18 -8.47
N VAL A 167 7.92 3.20 -7.31
CA VAL A 167 8.99 4.16 -7.02
C VAL A 167 10.14 3.99 -8.02
N LEU A 168 10.54 2.76 -8.31
CA LEU A 168 11.62 2.48 -9.24
C LEU A 168 11.31 2.98 -10.66
N VAL A 169 10.12 2.70 -11.17
CA VAL A 169 9.69 3.19 -12.48
C VAL A 169 9.64 4.71 -12.49
N PHE A 170 9.12 5.33 -11.43
CA PHE A 170 9.07 6.77 -11.29
C PHE A 170 10.47 7.41 -11.30
N GLU A 171 11.43 6.86 -10.57
CA GLU A 171 12.81 7.34 -10.58
C GLU A 171 13.48 7.20 -11.96
N ILE A 172 13.20 6.12 -12.70
CA ILE A 172 13.68 5.95 -14.07
C ILE A 172 13.15 7.06 -14.97
N ILE A 173 11.87 7.39 -14.85
CA ILE A 173 11.23 8.44 -15.64
C ILE A 173 11.88 9.80 -15.35
N ILE A 174 12.06 10.15 -14.07
CA ILE A 174 12.69 11.44 -13.69
C ILE A 174 14.16 11.51 -14.14
N ALA A 175 14.86 10.38 -14.15
CA ALA A 175 16.25 10.32 -14.57
C ALA A 175 16.47 10.48 -16.08
N GLY A 176 15.40 10.70 -16.86
CA GLY A 176 15.46 10.92 -18.32
C GLY A 176 14.90 9.75 -19.14
N GLY A 177 14.05 8.92 -18.51
CA GLY A 177 13.33 7.83 -19.16
C GLY A 177 14.11 6.54 -19.30
N PHE A 178 13.52 5.57 -19.99
CA PHE A 178 14.08 4.21 -20.14
C PHE A 178 15.42 4.16 -20.90
N GLY A 179 15.79 5.22 -21.61
CA GLY A 179 17.08 5.33 -22.29
C GLY A 179 18.27 5.63 -21.35
N SER A 180 17.99 6.09 -20.14
CA SER A 180 19.01 6.51 -19.14
C SER A 180 19.06 5.61 -17.91
N ILE A 181 18.74 4.31 -18.05
CA ILE A 181 18.77 3.37 -16.92
C ILE A 181 20.16 3.39 -16.29
N SER A 182 20.31 4.21 -15.26
CA SER A 182 21.55 4.31 -14.50
C SER A 182 21.56 3.23 -13.41
N GLY A 183 22.76 2.76 -13.04
CA GLY A 183 22.92 1.80 -11.95
C GLY A 183 22.36 2.27 -10.58
N LYS A 184 21.89 3.53 -10.49
CA LYS A 184 21.24 4.11 -9.30
C LYS A 184 19.93 3.40 -8.95
N ALA A 185 19.09 3.06 -9.94
CA ALA A 185 17.83 2.36 -9.70
C ALA A 185 18.03 0.98 -9.05
N GLY A 186 19.01 0.21 -9.54
CA GLY A 186 19.39 -1.06 -8.91
C GLY A 186 19.93 -0.90 -7.49
N MET A 187 20.66 0.19 -7.24
CA MET A 187 21.23 0.46 -5.92
C MET A 187 20.14 0.83 -4.90
N VAL A 188 19.10 1.55 -5.30
CA VAL A 188 17.95 1.87 -4.44
C VAL A 188 17.23 0.59 -3.99
N ILE A 189 16.97 -0.35 -4.91
CA ILE A 189 16.34 -1.64 -4.55
C ILE A 189 17.21 -2.40 -3.55
N ILE A 190 18.49 -2.56 -3.84
CA ILE A 190 19.42 -3.32 -2.99
C ILE A 190 19.51 -2.69 -1.61
N THR A 191 19.66 -1.38 -1.52
CA THR A 191 19.71 -0.67 -0.23
C THR A 191 18.41 -0.80 0.55
N THR A 192 17.26 -0.68 -0.09
CA THR A 192 15.96 -0.84 0.55
C THR A 192 15.78 -2.25 1.11
N ILE A 193 16.16 -3.29 0.34
CA ILE A 193 16.10 -4.68 0.82
C ILE A 193 17.04 -4.90 2.01
N ILE A 194 18.26 -4.38 1.94
CA ILE A 194 19.27 -4.53 3.02
C ILE A 194 18.76 -3.83 4.29
N TYR A 195 18.40 -2.56 4.22
CA TYR A 195 17.91 -1.81 5.39
C TYR A 195 16.60 -2.39 5.92
N GLY A 196 15.65 -2.72 5.05
CA GLY A 196 14.38 -3.34 5.46
C GLY A 196 14.60 -4.67 6.18
N THR A 197 15.47 -5.54 5.67
CA THR A 197 15.79 -6.83 6.30
C THR A 197 16.55 -6.63 7.63
N PHE A 198 17.48 -5.69 7.68
CA PHE A 198 18.27 -5.41 8.89
C PHE A 198 17.39 -4.85 10.01
N PHE A 199 16.67 -3.77 9.75
CA PHE A 199 15.81 -3.13 10.77
C PHE A 199 14.59 -3.98 11.12
N GLY A 200 13.99 -4.65 10.13
CA GLY A 200 12.90 -5.60 10.36
C GLY A 200 13.34 -6.81 11.20
N GLY A 201 14.54 -7.34 10.92
CA GLY A 201 15.13 -8.43 11.71
C GLY A 201 15.44 -8.02 13.15
N LEU A 202 16.00 -6.81 13.35
CA LEU A 202 16.23 -6.25 14.67
C LEU A 202 14.92 -6.07 15.45
N GLY A 203 13.91 -5.46 14.84
CA GLY A 203 12.60 -5.27 15.46
C GLY A 203 11.93 -6.61 15.83
N ALA A 204 11.95 -7.59 14.93
CA ALA A 204 11.45 -8.93 15.21
C ALA A 204 12.22 -9.62 16.34
N GLY A 205 13.54 -9.45 16.41
CA GLY A 205 14.38 -9.95 17.50
C GLY A 205 14.01 -9.36 18.85
N VAL A 206 13.85 -8.04 18.91
CA VAL A 206 13.44 -7.33 20.14
C VAL A 206 12.07 -7.83 20.61
N LEU A 207 11.08 -7.90 19.72
CA LEU A 207 9.75 -8.41 20.04
C LEU A 207 9.78 -9.86 20.53
N TYR A 208 10.56 -10.72 19.86
CA TYR A 208 10.71 -12.11 20.28
C TYR A 208 11.27 -12.23 21.69
N PHE A 209 12.33 -11.44 22.03
CA PHE A 209 12.91 -11.44 23.37
C PHE A 209 11.93 -10.91 24.43
N MET A 210 11.17 -9.85 24.09
CA MET A 210 10.15 -9.31 25.00
C MET A 210 9.04 -10.34 25.29
N MET A 211 8.55 -11.01 24.25
CA MET A 211 7.48 -12.02 24.39
C MET A 211 7.96 -13.31 25.08
N LYS A 212 9.23 -13.69 24.93
CA LYS A 212 9.78 -14.89 25.56
C LYS A 212 9.99 -14.70 27.08
N LYS A 213 10.05 -13.47 27.56
CA LYS A 213 10.31 -13.14 28.97
C LYS A 213 9.03 -13.09 29.81
N HIS A 214 7.88 -13.22 29.19
CA HIS A 214 6.56 -13.39 29.79
C HIS A 214 5.97 -14.76 29.49
#